data_719cec9ba66ab1b3152a727fba3c55ec
#
_entry.id   719cec9ba66ab1b3152a727fba3c55ec
#
_cell.length_a   1.000
_cell.length_b   1.000
_cell.length_c   1.000
_cell.angle_alpha   90.00
_cell.angle_beta   90.00
_cell.angle_gamma   90.00
#
_symmetry.space_group_name_H-M   'P 1'
#
loop_
_entity.id
_entity.type
_entity.pdbx_description
1 polymer ?
#
loop_
_entity_poly.entity_id
_entity_poly.type
_entity_poly.pdbx_seq_one_letter_code
_entity_poly.pdbx_strand_id
1 'polypeptide(L)'
;VTWAELSEKNTLKHFYFFNTHFAHDSDSARTMSAGLLLNKVDSIAAGFPFVITGDFNMLISAEGYGILTGPFESVPLLNDTYAVSQKHPVGPAYTFNGFSDTIRSGRIDYIFVRSGMEVLEHRTFIEKHHGVYVSDHWPVMARISVKMPE
;
A
#
# COMPACT_ATOMS: atom_id res chain seq x y z
N VAL A 1 0.20 -11.19 7.49
CA VAL A 1 -0.77 -10.66 6.50
C VAL A 1 -2.16 -11.08 6.91
N THR A 2 -3.06 -10.11 6.99
CA THR A 2 -4.51 -10.32 7.14
C THR A 2 -5.17 -9.99 5.81
N TRP A 3 -6.20 -10.70 5.41
CA TRP A 3 -6.91 -10.42 4.17
C TRP A 3 -8.42 -10.68 4.29
N ALA A 4 -9.18 -10.04 3.40
CA ALA A 4 -10.61 -10.26 3.26
C ALA A 4 -11.00 -10.24 1.78
N GLU A 5 -11.93 -11.10 1.42
CA GLU A 5 -12.69 -10.98 0.19
C GLU A 5 -13.89 -10.09 0.45
N LEU A 6 -14.07 -9.08 -0.38
CA LEU A 6 -15.14 -8.10 -0.28
C LEU A 6 -16.00 -8.15 -1.54
N SER A 7 -17.29 -8.00 -1.41
CA SER A 7 -18.19 -7.91 -2.56
C SER A 7 -19.01 -6.61 -2.50
N GLU A 8 -19.14 -5.98 -3.66
CA GLU A 8 -20.03 -4.84 -3.82
C GLU A 8 -21.50 -5.32 -3.77
N LYS A 9 -22.32 -4.68 -2.94
CA LYS A 9 -23.66 -5.19 -2.59
C LYS A 9 -24.64 -5.26 -3.77
N ASN A 10 -24.53 -4.36 -4.73
CA ASN A 10 -25.51 -4.26 -5.83
C ASN A 10 -25.10 -5.13 -7.04
N THR A 11 -23.79 -5.21 -7.31
CA THR A 11 -23.27 -5.92 -8.48
C THR A 11 -22.70 -7.29 -8.17
N LEU A 12 -22.52 -7.59 -6.88
CA LEU A 12 -21.85 -8.79 -6.35
C LEU A 12 -20.42 -8.99 -6.89
N LYS A 13 -19.81 -7.91 -7.38
CA LYS A 13 -18.42 -7.94 -7.86
C LYS A 13 -17.47 -8.05 -6.69
N HIS A 14 -16.46 -8.90 -6.81
CA HIS A 14 -15.53 -9.23 -5.76
C HIS A 14 -14.21 -8.50 -5.93
N PHE A 15 -13.59 -8.10 -4.83
CA PHE A 15 -12.21 -7.65 -4.77
C PHE A 15 -11.57 -8.08 -3.44
N TYR A 16 -10.24 -8.13 -3.40
CA TYR A 16 -9.52 -8.54 -2.21
C TYR A 16 -8.81 -7.37 -1.55
N PHE A 17 -8.79 -7.37 -0.24
CA PHE A 17 -8.08 -6.40 0.57
C PHE A 17 -7.09 -7.11 1.47
N PHE A 18 -5.82 -6.72 1.40
CA PHE A 18 -4.73 -7.26 2.21
C PHE A 18 -4.16 -6.16 3.09
N ASN A 19 -3.74 -6.52 4.30
CA ASN A 19 -3.00 -5.65 5.20
C ASN A 19 -1.81 -6.39 5.79
N THR A 20 -0.67 -5.70 5.90
CA THR A 20 0.57 -6.28 6.42
C THR A 20 1.35 -5.26 7.24
N HIS A 21 2.29 -5.77 8.03
CA HIS A 21 3.31 -4.99 8.71
C HIS A 21 4.62 -5.77 8.61
N PHE A 22 5.62 -5.22 7.91
CA PHE A 22 6.91 -5.86 7.71
C PHE A 22 7.85 -5.59 8.89
N ALA A 23 8.89 -6.42 8.99
CA ALA A 23 9.89 -6.29 10.06
C ALA A 23 10.58 -4.91 10.00
N HIS A 24 10.71 -4.24 11.15
CA HIS A 24 11.37 -2.93 11.22
C HIS A 24 12.90 -3.04 11.31
N ASP A 25 13.42 -4.18 11.73
CA ASP A 25 14.83 -4.41 12.14
C ASP A 25 15.65 -5.24 11.14
N SER A 26 15.06 -5.70 10.03
CA SER A 26 15.74 -6.59 9.09
C SER A 26 15.39 -6.34 7.63
N ASP A 27 16.34 -5.83 6.85
CA ASP A 27 16.20 -5.64 5.39
C ASP A 27 15.96 -6.97 4.68
N SER A 28 16.71 -8.01 5.05
CA SER A 28 16.55 -9.36 4.49
C SER A 28 15.15 -9.92 4.72
N ALA A 29 14.60 -9.74 5.93
CA ALA A 29 13.23 -10.16 6.23
C ALA A 29 12.21 -9.39 5.39
N ARG A 30 12.39 -8.08 5.17
CA ARG A 30 11.53 -7.26 4.30
C ARG A 30 11.57 -7.72 2.85
N THR A 31 12.78 -7.96 2.31
CA THR A 31 12.98 -8.46 0.95
C THR A 31 12.29 -9.82 0.74
N MET A 32 12.49 -10.76 1.65
CA MET A 32 11.83 -12.07 1.59
C MET A 32 10.31 -11.96 1.74
N SER A 33 9.84 -11.08 2.62
CA SER A 33 8.41 -10.83 2.84
C SER A 33 7.74 -10.25 1.61
N ALA A 34 8.42 -9.39 0.84
CA ALA A 34 7.91 -8.83 -0.40
C ALA A 34 7.62 -9.94 -1.43
N GLY A 35 8.55 -10.84 -1.68
CA GLY A 35 8.34 -11.98 -2.59
C GLY A 35 7.24 -12.92 -2.11
N LEU A 36 7.24 -13.24 -0.81
CA LEU A 36 6.19 -14.09 -0.22
C LEU A 36 4.80 -13.44 -0.33
N LEU A 37 4.71 -12.13 -0.10
CA LEU A 37 3.45 -11.39 -0.20
C LEU A 37 2.91 -11.45 -1.62
N LEU A 38 3.73 -11.20 -2.66
CA LEU A 38 3.31 -11.29 -4.06
C LEU A 38 2.74 -12.66 -4.40
N ASN A 39 3.45 -13.74 -4.06
CA ASN A 39 3.01 -15.10 -4.32
C ASN A 39 1.68 -15.41 -3.62
N LYS A 40 1.50 -14.95 -2.38
CA LYS A 40 0.25 -15.17 -1.62
C LYS A 40 -0.91 -14.37 -2.17
N VAL A 41 -0.68 -13.11 -2.54
CA VAL A 41 -1.72 -12.25 -3.11
C VAL A 41 -2.18 -12.79 -4.46
N ASP A 42 -1.25 -13.20 -5.33
CA ASP A 42 -1.59 -13.80 -6.63
C ASP A 42 -2.42 -15.07 -6.47
N SER A 43 -1.98 -15.97 -5.59
CA SER A 43 -2.69 -17.23 -5.29
C SER A 43 -4.09 -17.03 -4.71
N ILE A 44 -4.26 -16.04 -3.81
CA ILE A 44 -5.53 -15.81 -3.11
C ILE A 44 -6.49 -15.00 -3.99
N ALA A 45 -6.03 -13.94 -4.62
CA ALA A 45 -6.87 -13.09 -5.45
C ALA A 45 -7.20 -13.71 -6.81
N ALA A 46 -6.41 -14.69 -7.28
CA ALA A 46 -6.68 -15.51 -8.46
C ALA A 46 -7.16 -14.71 -9.69
N GLY A 47 -6.53 -13.57 -9.95
CA GLY A 47 -6.88 -12.70 -11.07
C GLY A 47 -7.85 -11.55 -10.75
N PHE A 48 -8.53 -11.57 -9.61
CA PHE A 48 -9.42 -10.48 -9.20
C PHE A 48 -8.65 -9.22 -8.80
N PRO A 49 -9.31 -8.03 -8.82
CA PRO A 49 -8.74 -6.80 -8.28
C PRO A 49 -8.39 -6.93 -6.81
N PHE A 50 -7.30 -6.30 -6.40
CA PHE A 50 -6.93 -6.27 -4.99
C PHE A 50 -6.20 -4.99 -4.60
N VAL A 51 -6.26 -4.69 -3.31
CA VAL A 51 -5.55 -3.60 -2.65
C VAL A 51 -4.71 -4.17 -1.52
N ILE A 52 -3.49 -3.71 -1.38
CA ILE A 52 -2.59 -4.06 -0.27
C ILE A 52 -2.27 -2.79 0.48
N THR A 53 -2.45 -2.80 1.79
CA THR A 53 -2.06 -1.69 2.68
C THR A 53 -1.10 -2.17 3.74
N GLY A 54 -0.33 -1.27 4.31
CA GLY A 54 0.48 -1.61 5.47
C GLY A 54 1.65 -0.68 5.72
N ASP A 55 2.26 -0.87 6.89
CA ASP A 55 3.60 -0.40 7.18
C ASP A 55 4.60 -1.45 6.67
N PHE A 56 5.33 -1.09 5.63
CA PHE A 56 6.33 -1.97 5.02
C PHE A 56 7.73 -1.74 5.60
N ASN A 57 7.90 -0.76 6.49
CA ASN A 57 9.17 -0.42 7.14
C ASN A 57 10.35 -0.26 6.16
N MET A 58 10.08 0.13 4.92
CA MET A 58 11.11 0.29 3.87
C MET A 58 10.83 1.52 3.02
N LEU A 59 11.90 2.16 2.55
CA LEU A 59 11.84 3.27 1.62
C LEU A 59 11.71 2.78 0.18
N ILE A 60 11.36 3.70 -0.74
CA ILE A 60 11.25 3.40 -2.18
C ILE A 60 12.57 2.93 -2.82
N SER A 61 13.71 3.20 -2.17
CA SER A 61 15.04 2.74 -2.60
C SER A 61 15.39 1.32 -2.16
N ALA A 62 14.55 0.70 -1.31
CA ALA A 62 14.80 -0.63 -0.80
C ALA A 62 14.52 -1.71 -1.86
N GLU A 63 15.28 -2.80 -1.82
CA GLU A 63 15.12 -3.96 -2.71
C GLU A 63 13.69 -4.53 -2.65
N GLY A 64 13.12 -4.65 -1.44
CA GLY A 64 11.77 -5.15 -1.26
C GLY A 64 10.70 -4.30 -1.96
N TYR A 65 10.87 -2.97 -2.02
CA TYR A 65 9.99 -2.10 -2.80
C TYR A 65 10.11 -2.37 -4.31
N GLY A 66 11.34 -2.56 -4.80
CA GLY A 66 11.59 -2.96 -6.20
C GLY A 66 10.94 -4.30 -6.56
N ILE A 67 10.97 -5.26 -5.64
CA ILE A 67 10.27 -6.55 -5.81
C ILE A 67 8.76 -6.34 -5.92
N LEU A 68 8.16 -5.51 -5.06
CA LEU A 68 6.71 -5.27 -5.07
C LEU A 68 6.23 -4.54 -6.34
N THR A 69 7.03 -3.60 -6.86
CA THR A 69 6.62 -2.72 -7.97
C THR A 69 7.26 -3.06 -9.31
N GLY A 70 8.24 -3.96 -9.32
CA GLY A 70 8.93 -4.44 -10.51
C GLY A 70 8.29 -5.69 -11.14
N PRO A 71 8.81 -6.12 -12.29
CA PRO A 71 8.44 -7.41 -12.86
C PRO A 71 9.04 -8.53 -12.00
N PHE A 72 8.19 -9.33 -11.41
CA PHE A 72 8.59 -10.47 -10.59
C PHE A 72 7.87 -11.72 -11.10
N GLU A 73 8.60 -12.62 -11.77
CA GLU A 73 8.09 -13.86 -12.36
C GLU A 73 6.82 -13.64 -13.20
N SER A 74 5.76 -14.37 -12.92
CA SER A 74 4.44 -14.28 -13.57
C SER A 74 3.41 -13.51 -12.75
N VAL A 75 3.81 -12.95 -11.61
CA VAL A 75 2.89 -12.24 -10.71
C VAL A 75 2.58 -10.85 -11.27
N PRO A 76 1.32 -10.40 -11.25
CA PRO A 76 0.97 -9.06 -11.70
C PRO A 76 1.76 -7.99 -10.97
N LEU A 77 2.24 -7.00 -11.71
CA LEU A 77 2.88 -5.83 -11.13
C LEU A 77 1.91 -5.09 -10.20
N LEU A 78 2.44 -4.59 -9.10
CA LEU A 78 1.74 -3.67 -8.21
C LEU A 78 2.06 -2.23 -8.58
N ASN A 79 1.06 -1.39 -8.50
CA ASN A 79 1.22 0.06 -8.58
C ASN A 79 1.15 0.69 -7.19
N ASP A 80 2.15 1.47 -6.82
CA ASP A 80 2.10 2.35 -5.66
C ASP A 80 1.14 3.50 -5.93
N THR A 81 0.09 3.64 -5.14
CA THR A 81 -0.95 4.65 -5.35
C THR A 81 -0.42 6.08 -5.30
N TYR A 82 0.65 6.35 -4.56
CA TYR A 82 1.32 7.66 -4.58
C TYR A 82 1.92 7.97 -5.95
N ALA A 83 2.56 6.98 -6.57
CA ALA A 83 3.27 7.17 -7.84
C ALA A 83 2.32 7.27 -9.04
N VAL A 84 1.16 6.57 -9.01
CA VAL A 84 0.23 6.48 -10.16
C VAL A 84 -1.06 7.27 -9.97
N SER A 85 -1.19 8.06 -8.91
CA SER A 85 -2.36 8.89 -8.67
C SER A 85 -2.61 9.88 -9.81
N GLN A 86 -3.84 9.92 -10.33
CA GLN A 86 -4.23 10.87 -11.39
C GLN A 86 -4.13 12.32 -10.94
N LYS A 87 -4.47 12.60 -9.68
CA LYS A 87 -4.22 13.90 -9.05
C LYS A 87 -2.87 13.88 -8.37
N HIS A 88 -2.19 15.01 -8.39
CA HIS A 88 -0.97 15.16 -7.60
C HIS A 88 -1.22 14.78 -6.13
N PRO A 89 -0.41 13.91 -5.53
CA PRO A 89 -0.58 13.51 -4.14
C PRO A 89 -0.58 14.71 -3.19
N VAL A 90 -1.46 14.68 -2.20
CA VAL A 90 -1.61 15.75 -1.20
C VAL A 90 -1.02 15.31 0.12
N GLY A 91 -0.34 16.22 0.81
CA GLY A 91 0.32 15.96 2.09
C GLY A 91 1.79 15.58 1.93
N PRO A 92 2.48 15.26 3.04
CA PRO A 92 3.91 14.98 3.02
C PRO A 92 4.23 13.66 2.30
N ALA A 93 5.43 13.62 1.70
CA ALA A 93 6.00 12.41 1.13
C ALA A 93 6.73 11.55 2.19
N TYR A 94 6.32 11.63 3.44
CA TYR A 94 6.79 10.79 4.55
C TYR A 94 5.60 10.41 5.42
N THR A 95 5.64 9.24 6.04
CA THR A 95 4.50 8.72 6.82
C THR A 95 4.81 8.50 8.29
N PHE A 96 6.07 8.29 8.66
CA PHE A 96 6.49 8.16 10.05
C PHE A 96 6.83 9.53 10.67
N ASN A 97 6.11 9.95 11.71
CA ASN A 97 6.32 11.20 12.44
C ASN A 97 7.07 11.02 13.78
N GLY A 98 6.98 9.82 14.40
CA GLY A 98 7.62 9.51 15.66
C GLY A 98 7.15 10.43 16.80
N PHE A 99 5.88 10.84 16.81
CA PHE A 99 5.29 11.80 17.73
C PHE A 99 6.02 13.16 17.77
N SER A 100 6.58 13.61 16.65
CA SER A 100 7.38 14.84 16.53
C SER A 100 7.03 15.61 15.28
N ASP A 101 7.19 16.93 15.33
CA ASP A 101 7.08 17.82 14.16
C ASP A 101 8.33 17.77 13.26
N THR A 102 9.36 17.03 13.67
CA THR A 102 10.58 16.88 12.87
C THR A 102 10.31 15.98 11.67
N ILE A 103 10.57 16.48 10.48
CA ILE A 103 10.48 15.71 9.24
C ILE A 103 11.48 14.55 9.31
N ARG A 104 10.98 13.35 9.18
CA ARG A 104 11.78 12.12 9.11
C ARG A 104 11.80 11.59 7.68
N SER A 105 12.59 10.56 7.42
CA SER A 105 12.83 10.07 6.08
C SER A 105 11.63 9.35 5.49
N GLY A 106 11.19 9.76 4.32
CA GLY A 106 10.42 9.01 3.34
C GLY A 106 9.13 8.31 3.79
N ARG A 107 8.46 7.70 2.83
CA ARG A 107 7.29 6.86 3.09
C ARG A 107 7.74 5.46 3.49
N ILE A 108 7.07 4.88 4.47
CA ILE A 108 7.18 3.48 4.87
C ILE A 108 5.80 2.80 4.90
N ASP A 109 4.74 3.59 4.90
CA ASP A 109 3.36 3.13 4.75
C ASP A 109 2.93 3.28 3.30
N TYR A 110 2.40 2.23 2.73
CA TYR A 110 2.01 2.18 1.33
C TYR A 110 0.61 1.63 1.15
N ILE A 111 -0.02 2.08 0.07
CA ILE A 111 -1.19 1.46 -0.53
C ILE A 111 -0.77 1.04 -1.93
N PHE A 112 -0.74 -0.27 -2.17
CA PHE A 112 -0.53 -0.83 -3.49
C PHE A 112 -1.84 -1.34 -4.07
N VAL A 113 -1.96 -1.24 -5.37
CA VAL A 113 -3.09 -1.78 -6.12
C VAL A 113 -2.60 -2.70 -7.22
N ARG A 114 -3.42 -3.65 -7.64
CA ARG A 114 -3.15 -4.45 -8.82
C ARG A 114 -2.95 -3.53 -10.04
N SER A 115 -1.98 -3.85 -10.88
CA SER A 115 -1.75 -3.12 -12.12
C SER A 115 -3.02 -3.09 -13.00
N GLY A 116 -3.30 -1.94 -13.60
CA GLY A 116 -4.53 -1.70 -14.36
C GLY A 116 -5.69 -1.10 -13.57
N MET A 117 -5.63 -1.05 -12.24
CA MET A 117 -6.59 -0.32 -11.42
C MET A 117 -6.33 1.19 -11.48
N GLU A 118 -7.39 1.99 -11.55
CA GLU A 118 -7.28 3.45 -11.57
C GLU A 118 -7.17 4.02 -10.15
N VAL A 119 -6.14 4.82 -9.92
CA VAL A 119 -5.96 5.58 -8.67
C VAL A 119 -6.31 7.03 -8.93
N LEU A 120 -7.44 7.47 -8.38
CA LEU A 120 -7.98 8.81 -8.62
C LEU A 120 -7.31 9.86 -7.73
N GLU A 121 -6.91 9.49 -6.52
CA GLU A 121 -6.35 10.41 -5.54
C GLU A 121 -5.51 9.64 -4.50
N HIS A 122 -4.41 10.25 -4.05
CA HIS A 122 -3.63 9.80 -2.91
C HIS A 122 -3.40 10.96 -1.94
N ARG A 123 -3.50 10.70 -0.65
CA ARG A 123 -3.31 11.71 0.39
C ARG A 123 -2.65 11.12 1.63
N THR A 124 -1.69 11.87 2.19
CA THR A 124 -1.17 11.68 3.54
C THR A 124 -1.71 12.82 4.42
N PHE A 125 -2.34 12.50 5.54
CA PHE A 125 -2.95 13.48 6.43
C PHE A 125 -1.96 13.87 7.53
N ILE A 126 -1.79 15.18 7.75
CA ILE A 126 -1.10 15.72 8.93
C ILE A 126 -2.16 16.19 9.89
N GLU A 127 -2.53 15.36 10.84
CA GLU A 127 -3.59 15.71 11.79
C GLU A 127 -3.16 15.43 13.23
N LYS A 128 -3.43 16.41 14.08
CA LYS A 128 -3.31 16.30 15.53
C LYS A 128 -4.70 16.49 16.15
N HIS A 129 -5.08 15.63 17.07
CA HIS A 129 -6.28 15.82 17.82
C HIS A 129 -6.00 16.64 19.08
N HIS A 130 -6.56 17.84 19.18
CA HIS A 130 -6.27 18.80 20.25
C HIS A 130 -4.76 19.06 20.47
N GLY A 131 -3.98 19.13 19.38
CA GLY A 131 -2.54 19.36 19.41
C GLY A 131 -1.69 18.13 19.74
N VAL A 132 -2.31 16.95 19.92
CA VAL A 132 -1.64 15.68 20.23
C VAL A 132 -1.63 14.77 19.01
N TYR A 133 -0.51 14.12 18.75
CA TYR A 133 -0.41 13.05 17.76
C TYR A 133 -1.20 11.84 18.22
N VAL A 134 -2.12 11.36 17.40
CA VAL A 134 -2.91 10.14 17.68
C VAL A 134 -2.17 8.85 17.30
N SER A 135 -1.10 8.98 16.50
CA SER A 135 -0.21 7.90 16.09
C SER A 135 1.17 8.48 15.76
N ASP A 136 2.21 7.69 15.84
CA ASP A 136 3.54 7.99 15.35
C ASP A 136 3.66 7.86 13.82
N HIS A 137 2.58 7.44 13.15
CA HIS A 137 2.43 7.47 11.70
C HIS A 137 1.32 8.42 11.27
N TRP A 138 1.46 8.99 10.07
CA TRP A 138 0.40 9.75 9.42
C TRP A 138 -0.54 8.82 8.67
N PRO A 139 -1.87 9.03 8.77
CA PRO A 139 -2.84 8.27 7.97
C PRO A 139 -2.63 8.48 6.47
N VAL A 140 -2.69 7.40 5.72
CA VAL A 140 -2.61 7.39 4.25
C VAL A 140 -3.94 6.95 3.65
N MET A 141 -4.39 7.63 2.61
CA MET A 141 -5.64 7.33 1.90
C MET A 141 -5.41 7.31 0.40
N ALA A 142 -6.03 6.36 -0.28
CA ALA A 142 -6.19 6.40 -1.73
C ALA A 142 -7.65 6.24 -2.12
N ARG A 143 -8.08 6.98 -3.14
CA ARG A 143 -9.36 6.77 -3.80
C ARG A 143 -9.12 6.01 -5.09
N ILE A 144 -9.71 4.83 -5.20
CA ILE A 144 -9.43 3.86 -6.23
C ILE A 144 -10.74 3.51 -6.95
N SER A 145 -10.69 3.41 -8.28
CA SER A 145 -11.77 2.86 -9.08
C SER A 145 -11.50 1.39 -9.35
N VAL A 146 -12.38 0.53 -8.87
CA VAL A 146 -12.28 -0.92 -9.08
C VAL A 146 -13.07 -1.27 -10.33
N LYS A 147 -12.40 -1.31 -11.49
CA LYS A 147 -12.95 -1.88 -12.71
C LYS A 147 -12.81 -3.40 -12.62
N MET A 148 -13.92 -4.10 -12.76
CA MET A 148 -13.93 -5.55 -12.71
C MET A 148 -13.73 -6.11 -14.12
N PRO A 149 -13.05 -7.27 -14.27
CA PRO A 149 -13.06 -8.02 -15.53
C PRO A 149 -14.51 -8.29 -15.96
N GLU A 150 -14.78 -8.17 -17.25
CA GLU A 150 -16.05 -8.56 -17.87
C GLU A 150 -16.23 -10.08 -17.83
#